data_db6fdbbc54d3251e6e69b05fec9f35ba
#
_entry.id   db6fdbbc54d3251e6e69b05fec9f35ba
#
_cell.length_a   1.000
_cell.length_b   1.000
_cell.length_c   1.000
_cell.angle_alpha   90.00
_cell.angle_beta   90.00
_cell.angle_gamma   90.00
#
_symmetry.space_group_name_H-M   'P 1'
#
loop_
_entity.id
_entity.type
_entity.pdbx_description
1 polymer ?
#
loop_
_entity_poly.entity_id
_entity_poly.type
_entity_poly.pdbx_seq_one_letter_code
_entity_poly.pdbx_strand_id
1 'polypeptide(L)'
;MTTDGTPRVGREEKGESTGWNRRRFLGAAGATGVAGLTGPVGTVAGQNGPIKIGAVYLLSGLGQSLGSASVAAAELTVKKINEAGGIMGRDVELIVRDHENSASTANQHFRDLVQRQGVAAMIGLTSSGVTLSTAPTVAQLGVPLTLTDIGTPFITEHDEDTYGDNAQGTPVHFRTNANTAINTYAMAKYANENLDVTRVANLGPDYAYGQQCWEYFKAFSNAMGADYEYVASQFPEVGAGDMTPQINTVTNANPELVFTSFWGGDAVTFVQQATQQGLFEQATDVFDTLGADPTVFKALGNSMPEGVSYSSWYWHSTYDNENNKSFLNAWNEEYANTDTIGIPSFTGPSAWSALWMYKRAMENAGSTNPDDIASQLEGMQFQNDPRGPITIDADSHQAQAPTVIGTTSSEDDVPYDGVGLQPSQSISADRKTLTDLLSQADTNLPPGV
;
A
#
# COMPACT_ATOMS: atom_id res chain seq x y z
N MET A 1 -8.60 60.54 -40.03
CA MET A 1 -7.70 59.68 -40.82
C MET A 1 -6.82 58.97 -39.83
N THR A 2 -7.26 57.79 -39.33
CA THR A 2 -6.46 56.87 -38.57
C THR A 2 -7.07 55.48 -38.78
N THR A 3 -6.36 54.65 -39.46
CA THR A 3 -6.70 53.27 -39.79
C THR A 3 -6.37 52.37 -38.66
N ASP A 4 -7.36 51.72 -38.11
CA ASP A 4 -7.29 50.65 -37.14
C ASP A 4 -6.99 49.33 -37.87
N GLY A 5 -5.94 48.66 -37.49
CA GLY A 5 -5.49 47.40 -38.07
C GLY A 5 -5.13 46.40 -37.01
N THR A 6 -6.13 45.71 -36.44
CA THR A 6 -5.89 44.53 -35.55
C THR A 6 -5.70 43.28 -36.40
N PRO A 7 -4.63 42.49 -36.20
CA PRO A 7 -4.48 41.18 -36.83
C PRO A 7 -5.33 40.14 -36.11
N ARG A 8 -6.09 39.36 -36.87
CA ARG A 8 -6.79 38.16 -36.43
C ARG A 8 -5.75 37.08 -36.09
N VAL A 9 -5.76 36.64 -34.86
CA VAL A 9 -5.03 35.43 -34.39
C VAL A 9 -5.74 34.21 -34.98
N GLY A 10 -4.99 33.39 -35.71
CA GLY A 10 -5.43 32.10 -36.25
C GLY A 10 -5.73 31.10 -35.11
N ARG A 11 -6.74 30.32 -35.36
CA ARG A 11 -7.20 29.22 -34.51
C ARG A 11 -6.17 28.09 -34.69
N GLU A 12 -5.34 27.83 -33.68
CA GLU A 12 -4.51 26.64 -33.64
C GLU A 12 -5.41 25.41 -33.40
N GLU A 13 -5.22 24.41 -34.25
CA GLU A 13 -5.82 23.09 -34.10
C GLU A 13 -5.28 22.43 -32.82
N LYS A 14 -6.20 21.97 -31.97
CA LYS A 14 -5.87 21.14 -30.83
C LYS A 14 -5.19 19.88 -31.31
N GLY A 15 -3.93 19.70 -30.95
CA GLY A 15 -3.21 18.45 -31.12
C GLY A 15 -3.91 17.32 -30.33
N GLU A 16 -4.08 16.18 -31.00
CA GLU A 16 -4.62 14.97 -30.39
C GLU A 16 -3.78 14.56 -29.19
N SER A 17 -4.43 14.43 -28.04
CA SER A 17 -3.84 13.87 -26.82
C SER A 17 -3.35 12.44 -27.10
N THR A 18 -2.07 12.19 -26.92
CA THR A 18 -1.47 10.86 -27.03
C THR A 18 -1.77 10.08 -25.76
N GLY A 19 -3.01 9.69 -25.54
CA GLY A 19 -3.36 8.69 -24.54
C GLY A 19 -2.57 7.38 -24.81
N TRP A 20 -2.04 6.83 -23.77
CA TRP A 20 -1.35 5.52 -23.78
C TRP A 20 -2.34 4.44 -24.25
N ASN A 21 -2.31 4.09 -25.52
CA ASN A 21 -3.21 3.11 -26.10
C ASN A 21 -2.45 1.80 -26.29
N ARG A 22 -2.86 0.75 -25.56
CA ARG A 22 -2.33 -0.64 -25.59
C ARG A 22 -1.96 -1.12 -27.01
N ARG A 23 -2.70 -0.66 -28.02
CA ARG A 23 -2.48 -1.06 -29.43
C ARG A 23 -1.22 -0.49 -30.09
N ARG A 24 -0.60 0.54 -29.52
CA ARG A 24 0.64 1.11 -30.10
C ARG A 24 1.91 0.45 -29.58
N PHE A 25 1.86 -0.21 -28.42
CA PHE A 25 3.03 -0.90 -27.86
C PHE A 25 3.32 -2.24 -28.53
N LEU A 26 2.32 -2.90 -29.13
CA LEU A 26 2.44 -4.21 -29.79
C LEU A 26 2.89 -4.12 -31.28
N GLY A 27 3.10 -2.94 -31.84
CA GLY A 27 3.37 -2.72 -33.27
C GLY A 27 4.84 -2.65 -33.70
N ALA A 28 5.82 -2.73 -32.78
CA ALA A 28 7.23 -2.47 -33.11
C ALA A 28 8.16 -3.68 -33.07
N ALA A 29 7.66 -4.90 -32.95
CA ALA A 29 8.51 -6.10 -33.01
C ALA A 29 8.02 -7.06 -34.08
N GLY A 30 8.69 -7.03 -35.23
CA GLY A 30 8.76 -8.22 -36.09
C GLY A 30 8.25 -8.09 -37.51
N ALA A 31 9.12 -7.81 -38.45
CA ALA A 31 9.02 -8.27 -39.82
C ALA A 31 10.42 -8.54 -40.35
N THR A 32 10.94 -9.74 -40.13
CA THR A 32 11.89 -10.36 -41.05
C THR A 32 11.43 -11.79 -41.29
N GLY A 33 10.90 -12.01 -42.51
CA GLY A 33 10.48 -13.31 -42.94
C GLY A 33 11.66 -14.26 -43.22
N VAL A 34 11.48 -15.51 -42.83
CA VAL A 34 12.14 -16.66 -43.53
C VAL A 34 11.10 -17.74 -43.73
N ALA A 35 10.97 -18.14 -44.97
CA ALA A 35 10.08 -19.20 -45.43
C ALA A 35 10.60 -20.61 -45.07
N GLY A 36 9.67 -21.44 -44.65
CA GLY A 36 9.65 -22.87 -44.98
C GLY A 36 10.51 -23.80 -44.13
N LEU A 37 9.81 -24.56 -43.26
CA LEU A 37 10.07 -25.98 -43.03
C LEU A 37 8.87 -26.56 -42.27
N THR A 38 8.08 -27.42 -42.98
CA THR A 38 7.06 -28.28 -42.37
C THR A 38 7.75 -29.42 -41.62
N GLY A 39 7.92 -29.26 -40.31
CA GLY A 39 8.28 -30.32 -39.39
C GLY A 39 7.12 -30.56 -38.43
N PRO A 40 7.00 -31.75 -37.80
CA PRO A 40 5.88 -32.05 -36.92
C PRO A 40 5.85 -31.05 -35.74
N VAL A 41 4.63 -30.63 -35.39
CA VAL A 41 4.38 -29.77 -34.22
C VAL A 41 5.03 -30.44 -33.00
N GLY A 42 6.26 -30.01 -32.71
CA GLY A 42 6.91 -30.36 -31.45
C GLY A 42 6.06 -29.78 -30.31
N THR A 43 5.55 -30.68 -29.48
CA THR A 43 5.07 -30.32 -28.15
C THR A 43 6.10 -29.37 -27.55
N VAL A 44 5.68 -28.14 -27.25
CA VAL A 44 6.47 -27.20 -26.43
C VAL A 44 6.81 -27.99 -25.17
N ALA A 45 8.08 -28.40 -25.03
CA ALA A 45 8.55 -29.03 -23.80
C ALA A 45 8.26 -28.05 -22.66
N GLY A 46 7.37 -28.43 -21.79
CA GLY A 46 6.98 -27.62 -20.64
C GLY A 46 8.22 -27.15 -19.88
N GLN A 47 8.27 -25.91 -19.47
CA GLN A 47 9.31 -25.40 -18.58
C GLN A 47 9.28 -26.26 -17.31
N ASN A 48 10.21 -27.19 -17.14
CA ASN A 48 10.22 -28.17 -16.04
C ASN A 48 10.75 -27.62 -14.71
N GLY A 49 10.88 -26.30 -14.56
CA GLY A 49 11.38 -25.65 -13.34
C GLY A 49 10.27 -24.96 -12.53
N PRO A 50 10.58 -24.49 -11.31
CA PRO A 50 9.63 -23.75 -10.49
C PRO A 50 9.19 -22.47 -11.18
N ILE A 51 8.00 -21.98 -10.81
CA ILE A 51 7.55 -20.64 -11.19
C ILE A 51 8.17 -19.68 -10.20
N LYS A 52 8.96 -18.73 -10.69
CA LYS A 52 9.66 -17.77 -9.84
C LYS A 52 8.84 -16.52 -9.67
N ILE A 53 8.72 -16.06 -8.41
CA ILE A 53 8.09 -14.79 -8.03
C ILE A 53 9.14 -13.96 -7.29
N GLY A 54 9.31 -12.69 -7.67
CA GLY A 54 10.19 -11.76 -6.99
C GLY A 54 9.50 -11.09 -5.82
N ALA A 55 10.22 -10.85 -4.74
CA ALA A 55 9.78 -10.08 -3.58
C ALA A 55 10.83 -9.02 -3.23
N VAL A 56 10.45 -7.74 -3.30
CA VAL A 56 11.36 -6.62 -3.03
C VAL A 56 10.79 -5.80 -1.91
N TYR A 57 11.42 -5.84 -0.72
CA TYR A 57 10.96 -5.16 0.49
C TYR A 57 12.08 -4.39 1.17
N LEU A 58 11.77 -3.60 2.18
CA LEU A 58 12.73 -2.98 3.07
C LEU A 58 13.04 -3.96 4.22
N LEU A 59 14.20 -4.62 4.17
CA LEU A 59 14.58 -5.66 5.14
C LEU A 59 15.69 -5.19 6.08
N SER A 60 16.05 -3.91 6.02
CA SER A 60 17.10 -3.31 6.85
C SER A 60 16.66 -1.94 7.39
N GLY A 61 17.28 -1.50 8.48
CA GLY A 61 17.03 -0.19 9.09
C GLY A 61 15.61 -0.06 9.65
N LEU A 62 15.05 1.13 9.53
CA LEU A 62 13.76 1.57 10.12
C LEU A 62 12.56 0.68 9.78
N GLY A 63 12.47 0.22 8.54
CA GLY A 63 11.34 -0.57 8.04
C GLY A 63 11.55 -2.08 8.08
N GLN A 64 12.64 -2.56 8.68
CA GLN A 64 13.00 -3.98 8.70
C GLN A 64 11.86 -4.86 9.24
N SER A 65 11.19 -4.44 10.29
CA SER A 65 10.11 -5.21 10.91
C SER A 65 8.93 -5.43 9.95
N LEU A 66 8.49 -4.40 9.26
CA LEU A 66 7.37 -4.48 8.31
C LEU A 66 7.73 -5.29 7.07
N GLY A 67 8.90 -5.03 6.48
CA GLY A 67 9.38 -5.79 5.34
C GLY A 67 9.56 -7.28 5.67
N SER A 68 10.13 -7.59 6.84
CA SER A 68 10.29 -8.97 7.32
C SER A 68 8.94 -9.65 7.56
N ALA A 69 7.96 -8.94 8.11
CA ALA A 69 6.60 -9.47 8.31
C ALA A 69 5.90 -9.76 6.96
N SER A 70 6.10 -8.89 5.96
CA SER A 70 5.60 -9.11 4.60
C SER A 70 6.24 -10.33 3.95
N VAL A 71 7.56 -10.51 4.11
CA VAL A 71 8.30 -11.67 3.61
C VAL A 71 7.82 -12.95 4.31
N ALA A 72 7.65 -12.94 5.63
CA ALA A 72 7.14 -14.09 6.37
C ALA A 72 5.76 -14.53 5.84
N ALA A 73 4.84 -13.58 5.61
CA ALA A 73 3.54 -13.89 5.02
C ALA A 73 3.66 -14.45 3.59
N ALA A 74 4.58 -13.91 2.80
CA ALA A 74 4.82 -14.39 1.43
C ALA A 74 5.42 -15.81 1.41
N GLU A 75 6.40 -16.10 2.26
CA GLU A 75 7.02 -17.43 2.39
C GLU A 75 6.00 -18.48 2.86
N LEU A 76 5.17 -18.13 3.88
CA LEU A 76 4.07 -18.96 4.32
C LEU A 76 3.12 -19.27 3.16
N THR A 77 2.76 -18.24 2.38
CA THR A 77 1.82 -18.41 1.27
C THR A 77 2.41 -19.30 0.18
N VAL A 78 3.67 -19.11 -0.18
CA VAL A 78 4.37 -19.97 -1.14
C VAL A 78 4.41 -21.43 -0.65
N LYS A 79 4.70 -21.64 0.63
CA LYS A 79 4.63 -22.97 1.24
C LYS A 79 3.24 -23.60 1.08
N LYS A 80 2.16 -22.86 1.42
CA LYS A 80 0.78 -23.35 1.30
C LYS A 80 0.37 -23.58 -0.17
N ILE A 81 0.82 -22.76 -1.11
CA ILE A 81 0.61 -22.97 -2.55
C ILE A 81 1.29 -24.28 -3.02
N ASN A 82 2.53 -24.53 -2.57
CA ASN A 82 3.29 -25.72 -2.94
C ASN A 82 2.68 -26.99 -2.31
N GLU A 83 2.23 -26.92 -1.05
CA GLU A 83 1.47 -28.00 -0.39
C GLU A 83 0.16 -28.33 -1.14
N ALA A 84 -0.47 -27.33 -1.76
CA ALA A 84 -1.66 -27.48 -2.59
C ALA A 84 -1.39 -27.94 -4.04
N GLY A 85 -0.15 -28.33 -4.38
CA GLY A 85 0.26 -28.82 -5.69
C GLY A 85 0.84 -27.76 -6.63
N GLY A 86 1.23 -26.61 -6.08
CA GLY A 86 1.88 -25.52 -6.81
C GLY A 86 0.93 -24.73 -7.72
N ILE A 87 1.47 -24.14 -8.78
CA ILE A 87 0.73 -23.44 -9.84
C ILE A 87 0.86 -24.26 -11.13
N MET A 88 -0.27 -24.69 -11.69
CA MET A 88 -0.29 -25.58 -12.88
C MET A 88 0.62 -26.82 -12.71
N GLY A 89 0.68 -27.39 -11.47
CA GLY A 89 1.51 -28.56 -11.13
C GLY A 89 3.02 -28.28 -11.04
N ARG A 90 3.43 -27.03 -10.91
CA ARG A 90 4.82 -26.59 -10.71
C ARG A 90 4.98 -25.90 -9.37
N ASP A 91 6.07 -26.20 -8.67
CA ASP A 91 6.40 -25.48 -7.44
C ASP A 91 6.63 -23.99 -7.70
N VAL A 92 6.36 -23.17 -6.70
CA VAL A 92 6.67 -21.73 -6.67
C VAL A 92 7.96 -21.51 -5.88
N GLU A 93 8.86 -20.69 -6.42
CA GLU A 93 10.09 -20.22 -5.79
C GLU A 93 9.97 -18.72 -5.54
N LEU A 94 10.13 -18.28 -4.28
CA LEU A 94 10.17 -16.87 -3.91
C LEU A 94 11.62 -16.37 -3.88
N ILE A 95 11.92 -15.29 -4.60
CA ILE A 95 13.25 -14.67 -4.63
C ILE A 95 13.17 -13.31 -3.94
N VAL A 96 13.68 -13.24 -2.70
CA VAL A 96 13.60 -12.04 -1.86
C VAL A 96 14.81 -11.13 -2.07
N ARG A 97 14.58 -9.81 -2.07
CA ARG A 97 15.58 -8.73 -2.17
C ARG A 97 15.27 -7.60 -1.19
N ASP A 98 16.32 -7.03 -0.61
CA ASP A 98 16.25 -5.81 0.21
C ASP A 98 16.52 -4.57 -0.65
N HIS A 99 15.58 -3.62 -0.71
CA HIS A 99 15.80 -2.37 -1.44
C HIS A 99 16.51 -1.28 -0.62
N GLU A 100 16.82 -1.52 0.65
CA GLU A 100 17.63 -0.63 1.51
C GLU A 100 17.13 0.83 1.55
N ASN A 101 15.82 1.04 1.41
CA ASN A 101 15.17 2.36 1.22
C ASN A 101 15.76 3.18 0.06
N SER A 102 16.30 2.54 -0.96
CA SER A 102 16.99 3.14 -2.11
C SER A 102 16.30 2.78 -3.42
N ALA A 103 15.82 3.78 -4.15
CA ALA A 103 15.26 3.59 -5.49
C ALA A 103 16.29 3.02 -6.48
N SER A 104 17.58 3.37 -6.33
CA SER A 104 18.66 2.83 -7.16
C SER A 104 18.83 1.33 -6.93
N THR A 105 18.87 0.90 -5.66
CA THR A 105 18.99 -0.51 -5.27
C THR A 105 17.76 -1.30 -5.73
N ALA A 106 16.55 -0.77 -5.51
CA ALA A 106 15.31 -1.39 -5.97
C ALA A 106 15.29 -1.58 -7.49
N ASN A 107 15.68 -0.55 -8.26
CA ASN A 107 15.77 -0.64 -9.73
C ASN A 107 16.76 -1.71 -10.21
N GLN A 108 17.88 -1.89 -9.51
CA GLN A 108 18.84 -2.96 -9.83
C GLN A 108 18.22 -4.33 -9.56
N HIS A 109 17.51 -4.49 -8.44
CA HIS A 109 16.84 -5.74 -8.10
C HIS A 109 15.70 -6.07 -9.06
N PHE A 110 14.88 -5.12 -9.47
CA PHE A 110 13.84 -5.36 -10.48
C PHE A 110 14.42 -5.85 -11.80
N ARG A 111 15.50 -5.22 -12.29
CA ARG A 111 16.17 -5.68 -13.51
C ARG A 111 16.79 -7.09 -13.36
N ASP A 112 17.42 -7.37 -12.22
CA ASP A 112 17.98 -8.71 -11.95
C ASP A 112 16.87 -9.78 -11.92
N LEU A 113 15.80 -9.53 -11.17
CA LEU A 113 14.68 -10.45 -11.03
C LEU A 113 14.03 -10.77 -12.38
N VAL A 114 13.79 -9.76 -13.20
CA VAL A 114 13.12 -9.97 -14.50
C VAL A 114 14.09 -10.52 -15.55
N GLN A 115 15.25 -9.89 -15.73
CA GLN A 115 16.14 -10.19 -16.87
C GLN A 115 17.05 -11.38 -16.65
N ARG A 116 17.41 -11.69 -15.38
CA ARG A 116 18.33 -12.79 -15.06
C ARG A 116 17.65 -13.97 -14.39
N GLN A 117 16.75 -13.68 -13.42
CA GLN A 117 16.05 -14.74 -12.70
C GLN A 117 14.81 -15.23 -13.46
N GLY A 118 14.23 -14.41 -14.33
CA GLY A 118 13.06 -14.75 -15.14
C GLY A 118 11.80 -14.92 -14.29
N VAL A 119 11.55 -14.01 -13.35
CA VAL A 119 10.34 -14.03 -12.53
C VAL A 119 9.10 -13.75 -13.38
N ALA A 120 8.01 -14.45 -13.10
CA ALA A 120 6.73 -14.29 -13.79
C ALA A 120 5.91 -13.11 -13.23
N ALA A 121 6.11 -12.80 -11.97
CA ALA A 121 5.42 -11.72 -11.25
C ALA A 121 6.28 -11.26 -10.07
N MET A 122 5.93 -10.11 -9.47
CA MET A 122 6.63 -9.54 -8.33
C MET A 122 5.64 -9.04 -7.27
N ILE A 123 6.06 -9.07 -6.00
CA ILE A 123 5.36 -8.43 -4.88
C ILE A 123 6.31 -7.46 -4.15
N GLY A 124 5.79 -6.53 -3.45
CA GLY A 124 6.58 -5.57 -2.64
C GLY A 124 5.85 -4.24 -2.54
N LEU A 125 6.49 -3.35 -2.27
CA LEU A 125 7.56 -2.59 -1.66
C LEU A 125 7.11 -2.19 -0.24
N THR A 126 7.95 -1.37 0.45
CA THR A 126 7.59 -0.82 1.78
C THR A 126 7.61 0.71 1.82
N SER A 127 8.19 1.37 0.83
CA SER A 127 8.34 2.83 0.79
C SER A 127 7.60 3.45 -0.39
N SER A 128 6.66 4.38 -0.12
CA SER A 128 5.95 5.14 -1.16
C SER A 128 6.90 5.93 -2.06
N GLY A 129 7.93 6.58 -1.50
CA GLY A 129 8.92 7.33 -2.26
C GLY A 129 9.76 6.44 -3.19
N VAL A 130 10.18 5.27 -2.72
CA VAL A 130 10.89 4.28 -3.55
C VAL A 130 9.98 3.76 -4.65
N THR A 131 8.71 3.47 -4.34
CA THR A 131 7.74 2.97 -5.30
C THR A 131 7.52 3.95 -6.46
N LEU A 132 7.23 5.22 -6.17
CA LEU A 132 7.04 6.25 -7.19
C LEU A 132 8.30 6.43 -8.04
N SER A 133 9.48 6.46 -7.41
CA SER A 133 10.76 6.61 -8.12
C SER A 133 11.12 5.41 -9.01
N THR A 134 10.57 4.22 -8.73
CA THR A 134 10.87 2.99 -9.49
C THR A 134 9.79 2.63 -10.52
N ALA A 135 8.63 3.27 -10.45
CA ALA A 135 7.49 3.00 -11.32
C ALA A 135 7.84 2.96 -12.82
N PRO A 136 8.63 3.92 -13.38
CA PRO A 136 9.01 3.86 -14.78
C PRO A 136 9.85 2.63 -15.16
N THR A 137 10.73 2.17 -14.24
CA THR A 137 11.54 0.96 -14.46
C THR A 137 10.65 -0.28 -14.48
N VAL A 138 9.74 -0.43 -13.52
CA VAL A 138 8.83 -1.59 -13.45
C VAL A 138 7.91 -1.61 -14.67
N ALA A 139 7.36 -0.47 -15.08
CA ALA A 139 6.56 -0.35 -16.29
C ALA A 139 7.35 -0.79 -17.56
N GLN A 140 8.61 -0.36 -17.68
CA GLN A 140 9.48 -0.76 -18.79
C GLN A 140 9.79 -2.28 -18.81
N LEU A 141 9.88 -2.90 -17.63
CA LEU A 141 10.14 -4.33 -17.51
C LEU A 141 8.91 -5.17 -17.88
N GLY A 142 7.70 -4.61 -17.79
CA GLY A 142 6.46 -5.23 -18.24
C GLY A 142 6.00 -6.43 -17.39
N VAL A 143 6.53 -6.61 -16.18
CA VAL A 143 6.15 -7.72 -15.29
C VAL A 143 5.26 -7.19 -14.18
N PRO A 144 4.10 -7.84 -13.89
CA PRO A 144 3.21 -7.38 -12.82
C PRO A 144 3.91 -7.29 -11.47
N LEU A 145 3.74 -6.15 -10.81
CA LEU A 145 4.14 -5.90 -9.44
C LEU A 145 2.90 -5.62 -8.60
N THR A 146 2.57 -6.54 -7.69
CA THR A 146 1.50 -6.29 -6.71
C THR A 146 2.08 -5.67 -5.45
N LEU A 147 1.65 -4.45 -5.16
CA LEU A 147 2.00 -3.68 -3.98
C LEU A 147 1.20 -4.21 -2.79
N THR A 148 1.91 -4.57 -1.71
CA THR A 148 1.32 -5.20 -0.53
C THR A 148 1.53 -4.40 0.75
N ASP A 149 2.38 -3.36 0.67
CA ASP A 149 2.76 -2.50 1.81
C ASP A 149 3.07 -1.06 1.32
N ILE A 150 2.18 -0.50 0.47
CA ILE A 150 2.36 0.84 -0.10
C ILE A 150 1.11 1.69 0.08
N GLY A 151 1.29 2.89 0.66
CA GLY A 151 0.19 3.83 0.92
C GLY A 151 -0.16 4.75 -0.24
N THR A 152 0.84 5.31 -0.96
CA THR A 152 0.56 6.39 -1.94
C THR A 152 -0.52 6.03 -2.97
N PRO A 153 -1.60 6.85 -3.13
CA PRO A 153 -2.61 6.62 -4.16
C PRO A 153 -2.11 6.87 -5.58
N PHE A 154 -1.06 7.67 -5.75
CA PHE A 154 -0.56 8.12 -7.05
C PHE A 154 -0.18 6.98 -7.99
N ILE A 155 0.33 5.86 -7.45
CA ILE A 155 0.81 4.71 -8.23
C ILE A 155 -0.31 3.87 -8.86
N THR A 156 -1.54 4.06 -8.41
CA THR A 156 -2.75 3.39 -8.94
C THR A 156 -3.73 4.38 -9.57
N GLU A 157 -3.34 5.65 -9.77
CA GLU A 157 -4.12 6.64 -10.49
C GLU A 157 -3.64 6.74 -11.93
N HIS A 158 -4.56 6.63 -12.89
CA HIS A 158 -4.27 6.61 -14.33
C HIS A 158 -4.81 7.82 -15.08
N ASP A 159 -5.59 8.70 -14.44
CA ASP A 159 -6.20 9.87 -15.06
C ASP A 159 -5.25 11.08 -15.03
N GLU A 160 -4.29 11.09 -15.96
CA GLU A 160 -3.32 12.20 -16.13
C GLU A 160 -4.00 13.50 -16.53
N ASP A 161 -5.14 13.45 -17.25
CA ASP A 161 -5.85 14.65 -17.68
C ASP A 161 -6.42 15.43 -16.49
N THR A 162 -6.88 14.72 -15.45
CA THR A 162 -7.42 15.32 -14.22
C THR A 162 -6.35 15.61 -13.18
N TYR A 163 -5.41 14.68 -12.94
CA TYR A 163 -4.49 14.73 -11.79
C TYR A 163 -3.03 15.07 -12.12
N GLY A 164 -2.70 15.16 -13.44
CA GLY A 164 -1.35 15.53 -13.87
C GLY A 164 -0.27 14.61 -13.30
N ASP A 165 0.79 15.20 -12.74
CA ASP A 165 1.93 14.46 -12.16
C ASP A 165 1.56 13.57 -10.96
N ASN A 166 0.35 13.72 -10.41
CA ASN A 166 -0.15 12.86 -9.35
C ASN A 166 -0.77 11.55 -9.88
N ALA A 167 -0.94 11.39 -11.19
CA ALA A 167 -1.36 10.15 -11.85
C ALA A 167 -0.11 9.40 -12.35
N GLN A 168 0.40 8.47 -11.55
CA GLN A 168 1.60 7.67 -11.88
C GLN A 168 1.28 6.18 -12.04
N GLY A 169 0.01 5.86 -12.27
CA GLY A 169 -0.46 4.51 -12.52
C GLY A 169 0.17 3.90 -13.78
N THR A 170 0.43 2.62 -13.75
CA THR A 170 0.97 1.87 -14.89
C THR A 170 0.23 0.56 -15.07
N PRO A 171 0.20 -0.03 -16.28
CA PRO A 171 -0.54 -1.27 -16.52
C PRO A 171 -0.06 -2.48 -15.73
N VAL A 172 1.08 -2.38 -15.05
CA VAL A 172 1.72 -3.50 -14.34
C VAL A 172 1.71 -3.36 -12.82
N HIS A 173 1.28 -2.21 -12.30
CA HIS A 173 1.14 -2.05 -10.85
C HIS A 173 -0.27 -2.42 -10.41
N PHE A 174 -0.34 -3.33 -9.43
CA PHE A 174 -1.56 -3.74 -8.73
C PHE A 174 -1.39 -3.51 -7.24
N ARG A 175 -2.47 -3.43 -6.47
CA ARG A 175 -2.38 -3.30 -5.01
C ARG A 175 -3.45 -4.12 -4.31
N THR A 176 -3.05 -4.80 -3.22
CA THR A 176 -3.96 -5.62 -2.39
C THR A 176 -4.26 -5.02 -1.02
N ASN A 177 -3.55 -3.98 -0.58
CA ASN A 177 -3.89 -3.22 0.64
C ASN A 177 -4.74 -1.98 0.31
N ALA A 178 -5.38 -1.39 1.33
CA ALA A 178 -5.97 -0.07 1.21
C ALA A 178 -4.88 0.99 0.95
N ASN A 179 -5.19 2.04 0.19
CA ASN A 179 -4.27 3.15 -0.01
C ASN A 179 -4.46 4.26 1.04
N THR A 180 -3.60 5.28 0.99
CA THR A 180 -3.66 6.42 1.92
C THR A 180 -4.98 7.18 1.84
N ALA A 181 -5.60 7.29 0.65
CA ALA A 181 -6.89 7.97 0.51
C ALA A 181 -8.00 7.21 1.25
N ILE A 182 -8.09 5.88 1.08
CA ILE A 182 -9.07 5.05 1.80
C ILE A 182 -8.81 5.14 3.32
N ASN A 183 -7.54 5.05 3.72
CA ASN A 183 -7.15 5.03 5.12
C ASN A 183 -7.49 6.35 5.83
N THR A 184 -7.10 7.47 5.24
CA THR A 184 -7.34 8.80 5.81
C THR A 184 -8.80 9.24 5.70
N TYR A 185 -9.52 8.80 4.67
CA TYR A 185 -10.98 8.94 4.62
C TYR A 185 -11.65 8.29 5.84
N ALA A 186 -11.27 7.05 6.14
CA ALA A 186 -11.82 6.34 7.29
C ALA A 186 -11.49 7.06 8.61
N MET A 187 -10.25 7.58 8.75
CA MET A 187 -9.85 8.37 9.91
C MET A 187 -10.64 9.67 10.03
N ALA A 188 -10.75 10.43 8.94
CA ALA A 188 -11.51 11.69 8.93
C ALA A 188 -12.99 11.46 9.24
N LYS A 189 -13.58 10.41 8.65
CA LYS A 189 -14.96 10.01 8.93
C LYS A 189 -15.15 9.67 10.41
N TYR A 190 -14.27 8.83 10.95
CA TYR A 190 -14.34 8.42 12.36
C TYR A 190 -14.18 9.63 13.30
N ALA A 191 -13.19 10.47 13.05
CA ALA A 191 -12.94 11.66 13.86
C ALA A 191 -14.15 12.61 13.86
N ASN A 192 -14.71 12.90 12.69
CA ASN A 192 -15.87 13.78 12.57
C ASN A 192 -17.14 13.23 13.24
N GLU A 193 -17.32 11.91 13.26
CA GLU A 193 -18.52 11.27 13.81
C GLU A 193 -18.42 10.96 15.30
N ASN A 194 -17.19 10.78 15.84
CA ASN A 194 -17.00 10.22 17.18
C ASN A 194 -16.16 11.08 18.11
N LEU A 195 -15.39 12.06 17.62
CA LEU A 195 -14.55 12.91 18.42
C LEU A 195 -15.13 14.33 18.51
N ASP A 196 -15.27 14.87 19.73
CA ASP A 196 -15.68 16.25 19.97
C ASP A 196 -14.42 17.13 20.08
N VAL A 197 -13.81 17.41 18.92
CA VAL A 197 -12.53 18.15 18.80
C VAL A 197 -12.63 19.23 17.74
N THR A 198 -11.94 20.35 17.97
CA THR A 198 -11.86 21.48 17.04
C THR A 198 -10.42 21.85 16.70
N ARG A 199 -9.47 21.61 17.61
CA ARG A 199 -8.07 22.01 17.44
C ARG A 199 -7.23 20.79 17.06
N VAL A 200 -6.80 20.76 15.79
CA VAL A 200 -6.10 19.62 15.22
C VAL A 200 -4.65 19.98 14.85
N ALA A 201 -3.71 19.16 15.24
CA ALA A 201 -2.33 19.30 14.83
C ALA A 201 -1.85 18.03 14.06
N ASN A 202 -0.80 18.19 13.28
CA ASN A 202 -0.10 17.10 12.63
C ASN A 202 1.32 16.94 13.15
N LEU A 203 1.75 15.69 13.29
CA LEU A 203 3.14 15.31 13.49
C LEU A 203 3.40 14.00 12.74
N GLY A 204 4.03 14.07 11.57
CA GLY A 204 4.25 12.91 10.68
C GLY A 204 5.61 12.95 10.00
N PRO A 205 6.09 11.82 9.41
CA PRO A 205 7.42 11.75 8.82
C PRO A 205 7.55 12.60 7.55
N ASP A 206 8.70 13.25 7.35
CA ASP A 206 8.98 14.15 6.21
C ASP A 206 9.31 13.38 4.93
N TYR A 207 8.29 12.80 4.30
CA TYR A 207 8.37 12.23 2.96
C TYR A 207 6.97 12.05 2.35
N ALA A 208 6.90 11.56 1.09
CA ALA A 208 5.66 11.48 0.33
C ALA A 208 4.46 10.88 1.10
N TYR A 209 4.66 9.78 1.85
CA TYR A 209 3.58 9.16 2.61
C TYR A 209 3.06 10.05 3.74
N GLY A 210 3.96 10.57 4.61
CA GLY A 210 3.54 11.40 5.74
C GLY A 210 2.85 12.69 5.31
N GLN A 211 3.39 13.35 4.27
CA GLN A 211 2.80 14.56 3.69
C GLN A 211 1.43 14.25 3.07
N GLN A 212 1.31 13.18 2.27
CA GLN A 212 0.04 12.75 1.68
C GLN A 212 -1.00 12.40 2.75
N CYS A 213 -0.64 11.67 3.81
CA CYS A 213 -1.58 11.35 4.89
C CYS A 213 -2.23 12.61 5.46
N TRP A 214 -1.43 13.63 5.77
CA TRP A 214 -1.93 14.87 6.30
C TRP A 214 -2.82 15.65 5.32
N GLU A 215 -2.40 15.74 4.05
CA GLU A 215 -3.17 16.44 3.02
C GLU A 215 -4.52 15.77 2.77
N TYR A 216 -4.56 14.44 2.67
CA TYR A 216 -5.80 13.69 2.52
C TYR A 216 -6.71 13.79 3.75
N PHE A 217 -6.15 13.70 4.97
CA PHE A 217 -6.94 13.86 6.19
C PHE A 217 -7.63 15.23 6.23
N LYS A 218 -6.90 16.32 5.94
CA LYS A 218 -7.48 17.67 5.86
C LYS A 218 -8.56 17.76 4.79
N ALA A 219 -8.26 17.26 3.57
CA ALA A 219 -9.19 17.31 2.46
C ALA A 219 -10.51 16.62 2.79
N PHE A 220 -10.46 15.40 3.30
CA PHE A 220 -11.67 14.65 3.68
C PHE A 220 -12.39 15.28 4.87
N SER A 221 -11.70 15.70 5.91
CA SER A 221 -12.34 16.37 7.06
C SER A 221 -13.09 17.63 6.64
N ASN A 222 -12.45 18.48 5.84
CA ASN A 222 -13.06 19.70 5.32
C ASN A 222 -14.27 19.40 4.41
N ALA A 223 -14.13 18.44 3.49
CA ALA A 223 -15.23 18.06 2.58
C ALA A 223 -16.44 17.47 3.32
N MET A 224 -16.21 16.80 4.44
CA MET A 224 -17.27 16.28 5.31
C MET A 224 -17.82 17.33 6.30
N GLY A 225 -17.33 18.57 6.23
CA GLY A 225 -17.85 19.70 7.01
C GLY A 225 -17.32 19.80 8.44
N ALA A 226 -16.15 19.22 8.73
CA ALA A 226 -15.47 19.43 10.01
C ALA A 226 -15.07 20.91 10.16
N ASP A 227 -15.30 21.47 11.34
CA ASP A 227 -14.90 22.85 11.71
C ASP A 227 -13.57 22.80 12.48
N TYR A 228 -12.52 22.29 11.82
CA TYR A 228 -11.21 22.14 12.44
C TYR A 228 -10.32 23.39 12.27
N GLU A 229 -9.75 23.85 13.38
CA GLU A 229 -8.61 24.77 13.39
C GLU A 229 -7.31 23.95 13.36
N TYR A 230 -6.56 24.02 12.27
CA TYR A 230 -5.26 23.35 12.13
C TYR A 230 -4.16 24.18 12.80
N VAL A 231 -3.83 23.83 14.05
CA VAL A 231 -3.04 24.69 14.96
C VAL A 231 -1.53 24.49 14.83
N ALA A 232 -1.06 23.33 14.37
CA ALA A 232 0.35 23.06 14.10
C ALA A 232 0.51 21.96 13.07
N SER A 233 1.63 21.96 12.35
CA SER A 233 2.03 20.86 11.47
C SER A 233 3.54 20.75 11.49
N GLN A 234 4.07 19.57 11.86
CA GLN A 234 5.49 19.28 11.97
C GLN A 234 5.83 17.98 11.23
N PHE A 235 6.97 17.99 10.55
CA PHE A 235 7.45 16.85 9.79
C PHE A 235 8.94 16.61 10.14
N PRO A 236 9.24 15.78 11.17
CA PRO A 236 10.61 15.33 11.41
C PRO A 236 11.10 14.44 10.27
N GLU A 237 12.42 14.46 10.03
CA GLU A 237 13.07 13.58 9.05
C GLU A 237 12.80 12.10 9.39
N VAL A 238 12.65 11.26 8.35
CA VAL A 238 12.54 9.81 8.50
C VAL A 238 13.77 9.25 9.21
N GLY A 239 13.57 8.50 10.28
CA GLY A 239 14.67 7.96 11.11
C GLY A 239 15.24 8.96 12.11
N ALA A 240 14.56 10.07 12.38
CA ALA A 240 14.98 11.03 13.40
C ALA A 240 15.03 10.36 14.79
N GLY A 241 16.22 10.30 15.38
CA GLY A 241 16.38 9.75 16.73
C GLY A 241 15.86 10.68 17.85
N ASP A 242 15.64 11.96 17.54
CA ASP A 242 15.09 12.98 18.44
C ASP A 242 14.01 13.79 17.73
N MET A 243 12.75 13.60 18.14
CA MET A 243 11.57 14.32 17.68
C MET A 243 11.07 15.33 18.74
N THR A 244 11.76 15.46 19.87
CA THR A 244 11.35 16.31 20.99
C THR A 244 11.05 17.75 20.59
N PRO A 245 11.84 18.43 19.71
CA PRO A 245 11.52 19.80 19.29
C PRO A 245 10.17 19.92 18.57
N GLN A 246 9.87 18.96 17.69
CA GLN A 246 8.61 18.94 16.93
C GLN A 246 7.42 18.58 17.84
N ILE A 247 7.61 17.59 18.72
CA ILE A 247 6.61 17.21 19.73
C ILE A 247 6.28 18.42 20.60
N ASN A 248 7.26 19.14 21.11
CA ASN A 248 7.05 20.35 21.92
C ASN A 248 6.33 21.46 21.15
N THR A 249 6.63 21.62 19.85
CA THR A 249 5.92 22.60 19.01
C THR A 249 4.44 22.25 18.89
N VAL A 250 4.12 20.99 18.66
CA VAL A 250 2.73 20.50 18.59
C VAL A 250 2.05 20.63 19.96
N THR A 251 2.68 20.17 21.03
CA THR A 251 2.13 20.23 22.40
C THR A 251 1.84 21.66 22.82
N ASN A 252 2.74 22.62 22.55
CA ASN A 252 2.56 24.04 22.87
C ASN A 252 1.44 24.72 22.06
N ALA A 253 1.06 24.16 20.90
CA ALA A 253 -0.10 24.63 20.14
C ALA A 253 -1.44 24.22 20.81
N ASN A 254 -1.38 23.39 21.83
CA ASN A 254 -2.55 22.93 22.60
C ASN A 254 -3.63 22.28 21.71
N PRO A 255 -3.30 21.23 20.94
CA PRO A 255 -4.25 20.50 20.13
C PRO A 255 -5.17 19.64 21.00
N GLU A 256 -6.38 19.40 20.48
CA GLU A 256 -7.32 18.41 21.03
C GLU A 256 -7.15 17.07 20.31
N LEU A 257 -6.81 17.09 19.01
CA LEU A 257 -6.47 15.92 18.22
C LEU A 257 -5.07 16.09 17.62
N VAL A 258 -4.22 15.08 17.78
CA VAL A 258 -2.95 14.97 17.05
C VAL A 258 -3.07 13.88 16.02
N PHE A 259 -3.11 14.28 14.74
CA PHE A 259 -2.98 13.34 13.62
C PHE A 259 -1.52 12.97 13.43
N THR A 260 -1.23 11.68 13.27
CA THR A 260 0.12 11.19 13.04
C THR A 260 0.14 10.05 12.02
N SER A 261 1.31 9.81 11.42
CA SER A 261 1.49 8.79 10.38
C SER A 261 2.86 8.10 10.48
N PHE A 262 3.35 7.94 11.71
CA PHE A 262 4.57 7.18 11.95
C PHE A 262 4.33 5.68 11.85
N TRP A 263 5.37 4.94 11.47
CA TRP A 263 5.38 3.48 11.35
C TRP A 263 6.76 2.92 11.72
N GLY A 264 6.83 1.63 12.02
CA GLY A 264 8.09 0.95 12.34
C GLY A 264 8.84 1.61 13.51
N GLY A 265 10.15 1.79 13.36
CA GLY A 265 11.00 2.38 14.39
C GLY A 265 10.65 3.83 14.74
N ASP A 266 10.16 4.62 13.77
CA ASP A 266 9.76 6.01 14.03
C ASP A 266 8.50 6.08 14.90
N ALA A 267 7.56 5.14 14.75
CA ALA A 267 6.39 5.03 15.63
C ALA A 267 6.83 4.73 17.08
N VAL A 268 7.79 3.82 17.26
CA VAL A 268 8.35 3.53 18.59
C VAL A 268 9.01 4.78 19.20
N THR A 269 9.84 5.48 18.44
CA THR A 269 10.52 6.70 18.88
C THR A 269 9.52 7.80 19.24
N PHE A 270 8.53 8.03 18.37
CA PHE A 270 7.46 8.99 18.61
C PHE A 270 6.71 8.71 19.90
N VAL A 271 6.17 7.50 20.06
CA VAL A 271 5.38 7.15 21.24
C VAL A 271 6.18 7.32 22.53
N GLN A 272 7.44 6.85 22.56
CA GLN A 272 8.30 7.00 23.74
C GLN A 272 8.55 8.47 24.09
N GLN A 273 8.88 9.30 23.10
CA GLN A 273 9.17 10.72 23.33
C GLN A 273 7.90 11.54 23.61
N ALA A 274 6.79 11.25 22.92
CA ALA A 274 5.51 11.91 23.13
C ALA A 274 4.95 11.61 24.53
N THR A 275 5.09 10.37 25.02
CA THR A 275 4.75 10.02 26.41
C THR A 275 5.59 10.81 27.42
N GLN A 276 6.91 10.91 27.20
CA GLN A 276 7.79 11.68 28.09
C GLN A 276 7.47 13.19 28.10
N GLN A 277 6.91 13.73 27.01
CA GLN A 277 6.53 15.14 26.89
C GLN A 277 5.07 15.39 27.33
N GLY A 278 4.32 14.37 27.74
CA GLY A 278 2.94 14.50 28.20
C GLY A 278 1.92 14.76 27.09
N LEU A 279 2.25 14.42 25.82
CA LEU A 279 1.35 14.68 24.70
C LEU A 279 0.05 13.89 24.81
N PHE A 280 0.13 12.62 25.21
CA PHE A 280 -1.03 11.72 25.33
C PHE A 280 -1.96 12.10 26.49
N GLU A 281 -1.46 12.77 27.53
CA GLU A 281 -2.26 13.27 28.62
C GLU A 281 -2.89 14.64 28.31
N GLN A 282 -2.30 15.41 27.39
CA GLN A 282 -2.77 16.74 27.03
C GLN A 282 -3.80 16.72 25.91
N ALA A 283 -3.58 15.94 24.85
CA ALA A 283 -4.52 15.79 23.75
C ALA A 283 -5.74 14.95 24.16
N THR A 284 -6.91 15.25 23.61
CA THR A 284 -8.11 14.42 23.78
C THR A 284 -7.90 13.06 23.11
N ASP A 285 -7.27 13.05 21.93
CA ASP A 285 -6.87 11.85 21.23
C ASP A 285 -5.60 12.07 20.39
N VAL A 286 -4.86 10.99 20.17
CA VAL A 286 -3.81 10.88 19.16
C VAL A 286 -4.25 9.82 18.17
N PHE A 287 -4.40 10.19 16.89
CA PHE A 287 -4.89 9.30 15.85
C PHE A 287 -3.81 9.01 14.84
N ASP A 288 -3.26 7.81 14.92
CA ASP A 288 -2.15 7.35 14.07
C ASP A 288 -2.65 6.47 12.91
N THR A 289 -2.05 6.65 11.73
CA THR A 289 -2.24 5.76 10.59
C THR A 289 -1.10 4.76 10.46
N LEU A 290 -1.42 3.46 10.45
CA LEU A 290 -0.50 2.32 10.26
C LEU A 290 0.53 2.10 11.38
N GLY A 291 0.52 2.88 12.46
CA GLY A 291 1.36 2.62 13.63
C GLY A 291 0.88 1.40 14.45
N ALA A 292 -0.36 0.96 14.27
CA ALA A 292 -0.89 -0.26 14.90
C ALA A 292 -0.31 -1.52 14.24
N ASP A 293 0.91 -1.84 14.60
CA ASP A 293 1.60 -3.05 14.15
C ASP A 293 2.09 -3.86 15.35
N PRO A 294 1.95 -5.19 15.36
CA PRO A 294 2.40 -6.04 16.45
C PRO A 294 3.87 -5.85 16.80
N THR A 295 4.72 -5.50 15.83
CA THR A 295 6.16 -5.27 16.08
C THR A 295 6.39 -3.97 16.85
N VAL A 296 5.61 -2.92 16.57
CA VAL A 296 5.64 -1.63 17.27
C VAL A 296 5.11 -1.80 18.70
N PHE A 297 3.94 -2.43 18.85
CA PHE A 297 3.33 -2.63 20.15
C PHE A 297 4.19 -3.52 21.07
N LYS A 298 4.75 -4.61 20.52
CA LYS A 298 5.70 -5.46 21.28
C LYS A 298 6.95 -4.70 21.71
N ALA A 299 7.50 -3.83 20.84
CA ALA A 299 8.68 -3.04 21.15
C ALA A 299 8.42 -2.00 22.26
N LEU A 300 7.21 -1.45 22.31
CA LEU A 300 6.77 -0.50 23.33
C LEU A 300 6.34 -1.22 24.63
N GLY A 301 5.78 -2.43 24.53
CA GLY A 301 5.29 -3.20 25.67
C GLY A 301 4.34 -2.37 26.52
N ASN A 302 4.53 -2.40 27.83
CA ASN A 302 3.74 -1.64 28.79
C ASN A 302 3.95 -0.11 28.75
N SER A 303 4.84 0.38 27.87
CA SER A 303 5.03 1.84 27.65
C SER A 303 4.08 2.38 26.60
N MET A 304 3.34 1.52 25.89
CA MET A 304 2.32 1.95 24.95
C MET A 304 1.09 2.47 25.70
N PRO A 305 0.65 3.74 25.49
CA PRO A 305 -0.56 4.24 26.12
C PRO A 305 -1.82 3.48 25.68
N GLU A 306 -2.78 3.32 26.58
CA GLU A 306 -4.13 2.85 26.25
C GLU A 306 -5.01 3.99 25.73
N GLY A 307 -6.03 3.65 24.93
CA GLY A 307 -7.01 4.62 24.42
C GLY A 307 -6.52 5.46 23.24
N VAL A 308 -5.35 5.17 22.67
CA VAL A 308 -4.83 5.84 21.47
C VAL A 308 -5.53 5.29 20.24
N SER A 309 -6.04 6.16 19.39
CA SER A 309 -6.76 5.77 18.17
C SER A 309 -5.79 5.42 17.03
N TYR A 310 -6.11 4.38 16.30
CA TYR A 310 -5.34 3.91 15.15
C TYR A 310 -6.23 3.58 13.96
N SER A 311 -5.73 3.82 12.77
CA SER A 311 -6.18 3.10 11.58
C SER A 311 -5.13 2.06 11.17
N SER A 312 -5.58 0.93 10.66
CA SER A 312 -4.72 -0.16 10.20
C SER A 312 -5.35 -0.87 9.01
N TRP A 313 -4.55 -1.41 8.10
CA TRP A 313 -5.08 -2.21 6.99
C TRP A 313 -5.59 -3.58 7.41
N TYR A 314 -5.22 -4.02 8.58
CA TYR A 314 -5.66 -5.28 9.16
C TYR A 314 -5.28 -5.36 10.64
N TRP A 315 -6.17 -5.94 11.43
CA TRP A 315 -5.85 -6.42 12.77
C TRP A 315 -6.49 -7.80 12.97
N HIS A 316 -5.77 -8.73 13.58
CA HIS A 316 -6.11 -10.16 13.59
C HIS A 316 -7.47 -10.47 14.19
N SER A 317 -7.90 -9.73 15.20
CA SER A 317 -9.18 -9.92 15.92
C SER A 317 -10.38 -9.25 15.25
N THR A 318 -10.16 -8.46 14.16
CA THR A 318 -11.24 -7.68 13.51
C THR A 318 -12.24 -8.56 12.76
N TYR A 319 -11.76 -9.63 12.12
CA TYR A 319 -12.56 -10.36 11.14
C TYR A 319 -12.90 -11.79 11.61
N ASP A 320 -14.16 -12.02 11.99
CA ASP A 320 -14.68 -13.33 12.34
C ASP A 320 -15.23 -14.06 11.11
N ASN A 321 -14.34 -14.45 10.20
CA ASN A 321 -14.68 -15.23 9.00
C ASN A 321 -13.69 -16.39 8.82
N GLU A 322 -14.10 -17.40 8.02
CA GLU A 322 -13.30 -18.62 7.83
C GLU A 322 -11.97 -18.38 7.12
N ASN A 323 -11.87 -17.35 6.26
CA ASN A 323 -10.63 -17.02 5.58
C ASN A 323 -9.59 -16.47 6.57
N ASN A 324 -10.03 -15.58 7.48
CA ASN A 324 -9.16 -15.06 8.53
C ASN A 324 -8.70 -16.18 9.48
N LYS A 325 -9.63 -17.04 9.93
CA LYS A 325 -9.29 -18.19 10.76
C LYS A 325 -8.30 -19.12 10.08
N SER A 326 -8.47 -19.38 8.78
CA SER A 326 -7.56 -20.21 8.00
C SER A 326 -6.16 -19.59 7.89
N PHE A 327 -6.09 -18.27 7.64
CA PHE A 327 -4.83 -17.53 7.60
C PHE A 327 -4.13 -17.54 8.95
N LEU A 328 -4.85 -17.24 10.05
CA LEU A 328 -4.29 -17.22 11.40
C LEU A 328 -3.83 -18.61 11.87
N ASN A 329 -4.58 -19.67 11.53
CA ASN A 329 -4.17 -21.03 11.82
C ASN A 329 -2.88 -21.38 11.08
N ALA A 330 -2.76 -21.06 9.79
CA ALA A 330 -1.55 -21.29 9.01
C ALA A 330 -0.36 -20.48 9.57
N TRP A 331 -0.59 -19.25 9.99
CA TRP A 331 0.41 -18.40 10.64
C TRP A 331 0.91 -19.02 11.95
N ASN A 332 -0.02 -19.42 12.81
CA ASN A 332 0.32 -20.03 14.09
C ASN A 332 1.05 -21.37 13.94
N GLU A 333 0.64 -22.21 12.98
CA GLU A 333 1.33 -23.47 12.68
C GLU A 333 2.80 -23.24 12.29
N GLU A 334 3.09 -22.18 11.55
CA GLU A 334 4.45 -21.87 11.08
C GLU A 334 5.29 -21.13 12.11
N TYR A 335 4.72 -20.15 12.81
CA TYR A 335 5.48 -19.15 13.56
C TYR A 335 5.29 -19.17 15.08
N ALA A 336 4.37 -19.97 15.66
CA ALA A 336 4.11 -19.97 17.10
C ALA A 336 5.32 -20.28 18.01
N ASN A 337 6.35 -20.96 17.48
CA ASN A 337 7.56 -21.35 18.24
C ASN A 337 8.83 -20.67 17.66
N THR A 338 8.68 -19.57 16.98
CA THR A 338 9.78 -18.80 16.39
C THR A 338 9.89 -17.43 17.07
N ASP A 339 10.96 -16.68 16.76
CA ASP A 339 11.10 -15.27 17.18
C ASP A 339 10.12 -14.34 16.44
N THR A 340 9.46 -14.83 15.40
CA THR A 340 8.39 -14.11 14.69
C THR A 340 7.22 -13.91 15.64
N ILE A 341 6.62 -12.71 15.59
CA ILE A 341 5.47 -12.39 16.44
C ILE A 341 4.30 -13.32 16.12
N GLY A 342 3.67 -13.88 17.15
CA GLY A 342 2.61 -14.89 17.03
C GLY A 342 1.34 -14.42 16.31
N ILE A 343 1.22 -13.12 15.97
CA ILE A 343 0.15 -12.58 15.15
C ILE A 343 0.72 -11.84 13.92
N PRO A 344 0.06 -11.91 12.75
CA PRO A 344 0.57 -11.26 11.54
C PRO A 344 0.46 -9.75 11.63
N SER A 345 1.44 -9.05 11.03
CA SER A 345 1.39 -7.62 10.75
C SER A 345 0.23 -7.27 9.82
N PHE A 346 -0.16 -6.00 9.78
CA PHE A 346 -1.18 -5.49 8.86
C PHE A 346 -0.84 -5.71 7.37
N THR A 347 0.43 -5.94 7.03
CA THR A 347 0.88 -6.25 5.67
C THR A 347 0.64 -7.71 5.27
N GLY A 348 0.49 -8.60 6.25
CA GLY A 348 0.39 -10.05 6.05
C GLY A 348 -0.74 -10.48 5.10
N PRO A 349 -2.00 -10.08 5.32
CA PRO A 349 -3.10 -10.42 4.44
C PRO A 349 -2.90 -9.97 2.99
N SER A 350 -2.22 -8.83 2.80
CA SER A 350 -1.97 -8.29 1.46
C SER A 350 -0.97 -9.13 0.68
N ALA A 351 0.11 -9.57 1.32
CA ALA A 351 1.09 -10.49 0.71
C ALA A 351 0.49 -11.89 0.46
N TRP A 352 -0.30 -12.39 1.43
CA TRP A 352 -1.05 -13.64 1.27
C TRP A 352 -1.97 -13.58 0.05
N SER A 353 -2.82 -12.59 -0.05
CA SER A 353 -3.79 -12.48 -1.14
C SER A 353 -3.12 -12.25 -2.49
N ALA A 354 -2.07 -11.44 -2.57
CA ALA A 354 -1.33 -11.20 -3.82
C ALA A 354 -0.82 -12.50 -4.45
N LEU A 355 -0.24 -13.39 -3.65
CA LEU A 355 0.30 -14.66 -4.16
C LEU A 355 -0.78 -15.67 -4.55
N TRP A 356 -1.88 -15.77 -3.79
CA TRP A 356 -3.02 -16.59 -4.20
C TRP A 356 -3.73 -16.03 -5.45
N MET A 357 -3.76 -14.72 -5.62
CA MET A 357 -4.28 -14.08 -6.83
C MET A 357 -3.39 -14.37 -8.03
N TYR A 358 -2.07 -14.33 -7.88
CA TYR A 358 -1.15 -14.77 -8.94
C TYR A 358 -1.34 -16.23 -9.33
N LYS A 359 -1.50 -17.14 -8.35
CA LYS A 359 -1.85 -18.52 -8.64
C LYS A 359 -3.11 -18.59 -9.49
N ARG A 360 -4.18 -17.93 -9.05
CA ARG A 360 -5.46 -17.94 -9.77
C ARG A 360 -5.35 -17.32 -11.16
N ALA A 361 -4.62 -16.20 -11.31
CA ALA A 361 -4.41 -15.53 -12.59
C ALA A 361 -3.68 -16.43 -13.59
N MET A 362 -2.58 -17.06 -13.17
CA MET A 362 -1.80 -17.98 -14.01
C MET A 362 -2.59 -19.23 -14.40
N GLU A 363 -3.35 -19.81 -13.47
CA GLU A 363 -4.18 -21.00 -13.74
C GLU A 363 -5.35 -20.68 -14.67
N ASN A 364 -6.02 -19.53 -14.50
CA ASN A 364 -7.09 -19.09 -15.41
C ASN A 364 -6.57 -18.80 -16.82
N ALA A 365 -5.39 -18.19 -16.93
CA ALA A 365 -4.74 -17.93 -18.20
C ALA A 365 -4.13 -19.19 -18.84
N GLY A 366 -3.82 -20.22 -18.04
CA GLY A 366 -2.97 -21.36 -18.46
C GLY A 366 -1.57 -20.92 -18.88
N SER A 367 -1.06 -19.82 -18.33
CA SER A 367 0.15 -19.13 -18.78
C SER A 367 0.88 -18.46 -17.61
N THR A 368 2.21 -18.35 -17.74
CA THR A 368 3.06 -17.51 -16.87
C THR A 368 3.56 -16.25 -17.58
N ASN A 369 3.00 -15.93 -18.74
CA ASN A 369 3.32 -14.68 -19.44
C ASN A 369 2.81 -13.48 -18.64
N PRO A 370 3.63 -12.44 -18.44
CA PRO A 370 3.26 -11.25 -17.65
C PRO A 370 1.97 -10.56 -18.12
N ASP A 371 1.77 -10.38 -19.43
CA ASP A 371 0.57 -9.74 -19.97
C ASP A 371 -0.70 -10.55 -19.70
N ASP A 372 -0.62 -11.88 -19.78
CA ASP A 372 -1.73 -12.78 -19.48
C ASP A 372 -2.08 -12.70 -17.99
N ILE A 373 -1.07 -12.66 -17.11
CA ILE A 373 -1.26 -12.51 -15.67
C ILE A 373 -1.94 -11.17 -15.35
N ALA A 374 -1.42 -10.06 -15.88
CA ALA A 374 -1.98 -8.72 -15.65
C ALA A 374 -3.44 -8.65 -16.08
N SER A 375 -3.76 -9.18 -17.28
CA SER A 375 -5.14 -9.21 -17.78
C SER A 375 -6.11 -10.03 -16.93
N GLN A 376 -5.63 -11.05 -16.23
CA GLN A 376 -6.46 -11.85 -15.31
C GLN A 376 -6.61 -11.19 -13.94
N LEU A 377 -5.72 -10.28 -13.55
CA LEU A 377 -5.83 -9.53 -12.30
C LEU A 377 -6.82 -8.37 -12.42
N GLU A 378 -6.94 -7.75 -13.60
CA GLU A 378 -7.91 -6.67 -13.87
C GLU A 378 -9.35 -7.15 -13.58
N GLY A 379 -10.04 -6.50 -12.66
CA GLY A 379 -11.40 -6.86 -12.26
C GLY A 379 -11.52 -8.17 -11.46
N MET A 380 -10.40 -8.78 -11.04
CA MET A 380 -10.44 -10.03 -10.30
C MET A 380 -11.17 -9.88 -8.96
N GLN A 381 -12.17 -10.69 -8.74
CA GLN A 381 -12.81 -10.88 -7.44
C GLN A 381 -12.10 -12.02 -6.70
N PHE A 382 -11.49 -11.72 -5.58
CA PHE A 382 -10.82 -12.70 -4.74
C PHE A 382 -11.61 -12.93 -3.45
N GLN A 383 -12.16 -14.15 -3.30
CA GLN A 383 -13.08 -14.50 -2.21
C GLN A 383 -12.36 -14.88 -0.92
N ASN A 384 -11.06 -15.22 -1.01
CA ASN A 384 -10.32 -15.87 0.08
C ASN A 384 -9.35 -14.91 0.80
N ASP A 385 -9.58 -13.60 0.71
CA ASP A 385 -8.82 -12.63 1.50
C ASP A 385 -9.21 -12.74 2.99
N PRO A 386 -8.28 -12.70 3.91
CA PRO A 386 -8.56 -12.74 5.35
C PRO A 386 -9.51 -11.65 5.84
N ARG A 387 -9.51 -10.49 5.17
CA ARG A 387 -10.41 -9.35 5.50
C ARG A 387 -11.83 -9.53 4.95
N GLY A 388 -12.08 -10.56 4.18
CA GLY A 388 -13.29 -10.80 3.40
C GLY A 388 -13.03 -10.60 1.90
N PRO A 389 -14.05 -10.82 1.03
CA PRO A 389 -13.87 -10.68 -0.41
C PRO A 389 -13.34 -9.30 -0.81
N ILE A 390 -12.31 -9.29 -1.66
CA ILE A 390 -11.78 -8.07 -2.29
C ILE A 390 -11.93 -8.14 -3.81
N THR A 391 -12.02 -6.99 -4.45
CA THR A 391 -12.03 -6.87 -5.91
C THR A 391 -10.92 -5.94 -6.32
N ILE A 392 -10.09 -6.36 -7.27
CA ILE A 392 -9.15 -5.46 -7.95
C ILE A 392 -9.97 -4.64 -8.94
N ASP A 393 -9.97 -3.34 -8.80
CA ASP A 393 -10.58 -2.45 -9.77
C ASP A 393 -9.87 -2.59 -11.13
N ALA A 394 -10.65 -2.65 -12.22
CA ALA A 394 -10.08 -2.92 -13.54
C ALA A 394 -9.36 -1.71 -14.16
N ASP A 395 -9.72 -0.50 -13.73
CA ASP A 395 -9.16 0.74 -14.26
C ASP A 395 -7.97 1.23 -13.45
N SER A 396 -8.07 1.18 -12.11
CA SER A 396 -7.02 1.65 -11.20
C SER A 396 -6.07 0.56 -10.72
N HIS A 397 -6.43 -0.72 -10.84
CA HIS A 397 -5.70 -1.86 -10.30
C HIS A 397 -5.58 -1.88 -8.76
N GLN A 398 -6.37 -1.05 -8.08
CA GLN A 398 -6.46 -1.00 -6.63
C GLN A 398 -7.47 -2.03 -6.10
N ALA A 399 -7.11 -2.78 -5.07
CA ALA A 399 -8.09 -3.59 -4.34
C ALA A 399 -9.04 -2.69 -3.54
N GLN A 400 -10.32 -3.01 -3.58
CA GLN A 400 -11.32 -2.46 -2.67
C GLN A 400 -11.16 -3.16 -1.30
N ALA A 401 -10.09 -2.81 -0.59
CA ALA A 401 -9.77 -3.37 0.71
C ALA A 401 -10.19 -2.40 1.81
N PRO A 402 -10.78 -2.91 2.93
CA PRO A 402 -11.14 -2.07 4.06
C PRO A 402 -9.92 -1.64 4.87
N THR A 403 -10.10 -0.59 5.68
CA THR A 403 -9.23 -0.22 6.78
C THR A 403 -9.95 -0.41 8.11
N VAL A 404 -9.22 -0.74 9.15
CA VAL A 404 -9.72 -0.94 10.52
C VAL A 404 -9.47 0.32 11.32
N ILE A 405 -10.46 0.78 12.07
CA ILE A 405 -10.29 1.78 13.13
C ILE A 405 -10.42 1.07 14.47
N GLY A 406 -9.54 1.37 15.39
CA GLY A 406 -9.57 0.82 16.75
C GLY A 406 -8.78 1.67 17.71
N THR A 407 -8.82 1.30 18.98
CA THR A 407 -8.06 1.95 20.06
C THR A 407 -7.15 0.95 20.76
N THR A 408 -6.03 1.41 21.26
CA THR A 408 -5.13 0.56 22.05
C THR A 408 -5.79 0.15 23.34
N SER A 409 -5.70 -1.14 23.68
CA SER A 409 -6.33 -1.72 24.86
C SER A 409 -5.55 -2.92 25.38
N SER A 410 -5.45 -3.06 26.70
CA SER A 410 -4.94 -4.25 27.38
C SER A 410 -5.95 -5.41 27.40
N GLU A 411 -7.18 -5.19 26.92
CA GLU A 411 -8.21 -6.24 26.84
C GLU A 411 -8.07 -7.11 25.58
N ASP A 412 -7.27 -6.68 24.57
CA ASP A 412 -7.02 -7.50 23.38
C ASP A 412 -6.02 -8.62 23.68
N ASP A 413 -6.33 -9.84 23.24
CA ASP A 413 -5.49 -11.02 23.48
C ASP A 413 -4.32 -11.06 22.48
N VAL A 414 -3.18 -10.56 22.92
CA VAL A 414 -1.95 -10.50 22.11
C VAL A 414 -0.84 -11.36 22.75
N PRO A 415 0.05 -11.99 21.94
CA PRO A 415 1.08 -12.91 22.45
C PRO A 415 2.36 -12.21 22.94
N TYR A 416 2.23 -11.00 23.48
CA TYR A 416 3.33 -10.20 24.05
C TYR A 416 2.81 -9.35 25.21
N ASP A 417 3.73 -8.84 26.04
CA ASP A 417 3.37 -7.92 27.13
C ASP A 417 3.00 -6.55 26.57
N GLY A 418 1.88 -5.98 26.99
CA GLY A 418 1.43 -4.64 26.60
C GLY A 418 0.00 -4.63 26.07
N VAL A 419 -0.26 -3.74 25.12
CA VAL A 419 -1.60 -3.55 24.55
C VAL A 419 -1.69 -4.13 23.14
N GLY A 420 -2.90 -4.48 22.75
CA GLY A 420 -3.28 -4.71 21.35
C GLY A 420 -4.15 -3.58 20.81
N LEU A 421 -4.75 -3.79 19.65
CA LEU A 421 -5.75 -2.89 19.07
C LEU A 421 -7.13 -3.50 19.25
N GLN A 422 -8.02 -2.83 19.98
CA GLN A 422 -9.43 -3.20 20.03
C GLN A 422 -10.17 -2.56 18.85
N PRO A 423 -10.53 -3.33 17.81
CA PRO A 423 -11.21 -2.79 16.64
C PRO A 423 -12.60 -2.27 17.00
N SER A 424 -12.95 -1.09 16.47
CA SER A 424 -14.29 -0.50 16.63
C SER A 424 -15.08 -0.53 15.31
N GLN A 425 -14.39 -0.30 14.19
CA GLN A 425 -15.01 -0.22 12.86
C GLN A 425 -14.08 -0.78 11.79
N SER A 426 -14.68 -1.31 10.71
CA SER A 426 -13.99 -1.62 9.46
C SER A 426 -14.66 -0.80 8.35
N ILE A 427 -13.90 0.07 7.70
CA ILE A 427 -14.40 1.09 6.76
C ILE A 427 -13.75 0.87 5.41
N SER A 428 -14.56 0.88 4.35
CA SER A 428 -14.12 0.91 2.96
C SER A 428 -14.73 2.12 2.24
N ALA A 429 -14.13 2.53 1.14
CA ALA A 429 -14.67 3.54 0.26
C ALA A 429 -14.44 3.17 -1.20
N ASP A 430 -15.41 3.46 -2.05
CA ASP A 430 -15.30 3.33 -3.49
C ASP A 430 -14.73 4.61 -4.14
N ARG A 431 -14.30 4.50 -5.40
CA ARG A 431 -13.76 5.62 -6.18
C ARG A 431 -14.70 6.83 -6.18
N LYS A 432 -16.00 6.59 -6.39
CA LYS A 432 -16.97 7.68 -6.47
C LYS A 432 -17.03 8.49 -5.18
N THR A 433 -17.11 7.81 -4.04
CA THR A 433 -17.15 8.46 -2.72
C THR A 433 -15.91 9.33 -2.49
N LEU A 434 -14.72 8.79 -2.77
CA LEU A 434 -13.48 9.52 -2.56
C LEU A 434 -13.34 10.68 -3.54
N THR A 435 -13.67 10.48 -4.82
CA THR A 435 -13.60 11.54 -5.85
C THR A 435 -14.57 12.68 -5.54
N ASP A 436 -15.80 12.36 -5.15
CA ASP A 436 -16.81 13.38 -4.82
C ASP A 436 -16.36 14.25 -3.63
N LEU A 437 -15.74 13.68 -2.61
CA LEU A 437 -15.22 14.41 -1.46
C LEU A 437 -13.97 15.23 -1.80
N LEU A 438 -13.01 14.65 -2.51
CA LEU A 438 -11.79 15.36 -2.91
C LEU A 438 -12.08 16.53 -3.83
N SER A 439 -13.07 16.41 -4.72
CA SER A 439 -13.49 17.53 -5.58
C SER A 439 -14.15 18.66 -4.78
N GLN A 440 -14.84 18.36 -3.68
CA GLN A 440 -15.41 19.39 -2.78
C GLN A 440 -14.33 20.10 -1.96
N ALA A 441 -13.21 19.44 -1.70
CA ALA A 441 -12.08 20.01 -0.97
C ALA A 441 -11.19 20.93 -1.83
N ASP A 442 -11.52 21.13 -3.11
CA ASP A 442 -10.75 21.93 -4.08
C ASP A 442 -9.25 21.52 -4.11
N THR A 443 -9.01 20.22 -4.21
CA THR A 443 -7.66 19.63 -4.21
C THR A 443 -7.40 18.83 -5.49
N ASN A 444 -6.13 18.72 -5.88
CA ASN A 444 -5.67 17.86 -6.99
C ASN A 444 -5.15 16.49 -6.52
N LEU A 445 -5.62 16.03 -5.37
CA LEU A 445 -5.27 14.72 -4.82
C LEU A 445 -6.10 13.63 -5.49
N PRO A 446 -5.50 12.58 -6.09
CA PRO A 446 -6.25 11.51 -6.73
C PRO A 446 -6.76 10.49 -5.71
N PRO A 447 -7.92 9.86 -5.94
CA PRO A 447 -8.40 8.77 -5.08
C PRO A 447 -7.55 7.49 -5.22
N GLY A 448 -6.99 7.23 -6.39
CA GLY A 448 -6.15 6.07 -6.69
C GLY A 448 -6.86 4.72 -6.44
N VAL A 449 -8.16 4.65 -6.69
CA VAL A 449 -9.01 3.46 -6.47
C VAL A 449 -9.92 3.20 -7.66
#